data_929efe4d17b243f05a24a9ffd7249b96
#
_entry.id   929efe4d17b243f05a24a9ffd7249b96
#
_cell.length_a   1.000
_cell.length_b   1.000
_cell.length_c   1.000
_cell.angle_alpha   90.00
_cell.angle_beta   90.00
_cell.angle_gamma   90.00
#
_symmetry.space_group_name_H-M   'P 1'
#
loop_
_entity.id
_entity.type
_entity.pdbx_description
1 polymer ?
#
loop_
_entity_poly.entity_id
_entity_poly.type
_entity_poly.pdbx_seq_one_letter_code
_entity_poly.pdbx_strand_id
1 'polypeptide(L)'
;MGKRPRIRKAIPCAAGILIAGLAGLAGLAGLAYARGQTPQTARPQTADEAFKDIRVLKGIPVDEFMDVMGMFSASLGYCCTDCHVREAVGNIAAFAVETPKLRSARRMIALVNTINTGAFGGAKRVTCFTCHHGSDMPEAAPDLRLQYGAPPEPDPNAVGIATSSESPEPLFNKYLQAIGGTQRLANFTSFVATGTYTGYETGSAPVPLEIYAKAPNQRTTIVKMPDEDSVRVYDGVNGWIAGPERTTPLTTLSGPNLFGARLEAMMSFPTGIRQEFNRWRSGNATIEDKEFAVAQGIKTGQLPVNFYFDKSTGLLKRVMRWNQTAVGPVPMQTDYEDYRDVAGINLRFRTIVTWTDGKSTIELTEVRPNVPIEAAKFARPTPARPRR
;
A
#
# COMPACT_ATOMS: atom_id res chain seq x y z
N MET A 1 -10.59 57.65 -12.30
CA MET A 1 -11.00 58.02 -13.70
C MET A 1 -10.22 57.10 -14.63
N GLY A 2 -10.92 56.39 -15.53
CA GLY A 2 -10.23 55.59 -16.52
C GLY A 2 -11.00 54.29 -16.91
N LYS A 3 -11.81 54.42 -17.89
CA LYS A 3 -12.86 53.58 -18.49
C LYS A 3 -12.41 52.16 -18.92
N ARG A 4 -13.32 51.19 -18.72
CA ARG A 4 -13.34 49.89 -19.40
C ARG A 4 -13.84 50.04 -20.86
N PRO A 5 -13.44 49.16 -21.79
CA PRO A 5 -14.27 48.87 -22.96
C PRO A 5 -14.89 47.46 -22.91
N ARG A 6 -16.13 47.43 -23.36
CA ARG A 6 -17.02 46.28 -23.50
C ARG A 6 -16.68 45.47 -24.76
N ILE A 7 -16.77 44.15 -24.64
CA ILE A 7 -16.67 43.20 -25.75
C ILE A 7 -18.05 42.99 -26.38
N ARG A 8 -18.10 42.98 -27.68
CA ARG A 8 -19.26 42.63 -28.49
C ARG A 8 -19.17 41.17 -28.99
N LYS A 9 -20.33 40.51 -28.88
CA LYS A 9 -20.62 39.20 -29.47
C LYS A 9 -20.77 39.31 -30.97
N ALA A 10 -20.38 38.27 -31.72
CA ALA A 10 -20.84 37.99 -33.07
C ALA A 10 -21.02 36.48 -33.26
N ILE A 11 -22.24 36.08 -33.60
CA ILE A 11 -22.67 34.84 -34.28
C ILE A 11 -23.04 35.23 -35.71
N PRO A 12 -22.73 34.43 -36.70
CA PRO A 12 -23.77 33.89 -37.58
C PRO A 12 -23.52 32.45 -38.04
N CYS A 13 -24.55 31.59 -38.00
CA CYS A 13 -25.53 31.22 -39.04
C CYS A 13 -25.00 30.41 -40.22
N ALA A 14 -25.36 29.19 -40.20
CA ALA A 14 -25.95 28.24 -41.12
C ALA A 14 -25.90 28.52 -42.66
N ALA A 15 -25.59 27.47 -43.40
CA ALA A 15 -26.29 27.10 -44.64
C ALA A 15 -26.03 25.60 -44.96
N GLY A 16 -27.12 24.87 -45.13
CA GLY A 16 -27.14 23.47 -45.53
C GLY A 16 -27.03 23.30 -47.05
N ILE A 17 -26.59 22.12 -47.45
CA ILE A 17 -26.87 21.56 -48.81
C ILE A 17 -27.22 20.08 -48.64
N LEU A 18 -28.44 19.75 -49.04
CA LEU A 18 -28.93 18.40 -49.30
C LEU A 18 -28.47 17.98 -50.71
N ILE A 19 -27.91 16.78 -50.84
CA ILE A 19 -27.87 16.05 -52.11
C ILE A 19 -28.27 14.60 -51.82
N ALA A 20 -29.38 14.20 -52.39
CA ALA A 20 -29.87 12.82 -52.45
C ALA A 20 -29.20 12.11 -53.65
N GLY A 21 -28.84 10.85 -53.47
CA GLY A 21 -28.36 9.97 -54.53
C GLY A 21 -28.53 8.51 -54.18
N LEU A 22 -29.28 7.79 -54.97
CA LEU A 22 -29.81 6.44 -54.81
C LEU A 22 -28.77 5.32 -54.98
N ALA A 23 -29.04 4.25 -54.20
CA ALA A 23 -28.97 2.81 -54.52
C ALA A 23 -27.64 2.15 -54.93
N GLY A 24 -27.23 1.19 -54.11
CA GLY A 24 -26.31 0.11 -54.42
C GLY A 24 -26.31 -0.95 -53.34
N LEU A 25 -27.13 -2.00 -53.51
CA LEU A 25 -27.12 -3.22 -52.70
C LEU A 25 -25.81 -4.00 -53.01
N ALA A 26 -24.94 -4.15 -52.03
CA ALA A 26 -23.96 -5.23 -52.00
C ALA A 26 -23.67 -5.60 -50.54
N GLY A 27 -23.86 -6.86 -50.18
CA GLY A 27 -23.71 -7.41 -48.85
C GLY A 27 -22.30 -7.24 -48.29
N LEU A 28 -22.24 -6.74 -47.07
CA LEU A 28 -21.05 -6.78 -46.26
C LEU A 28 -21.40 -7.50 -44.96
N ALA A 29 -20.76 -8.66 -44.81
CA ALA A 29 -20.73 -9.42 -43.58
C ALA A 29 -20.36 -8.49 -42.41
N GLY A 30 -21.21 -8.44 -41.38
CA GLY A 30 -20.99 -7.64 -40.20
C GLY A 30 -19.76 -8.10 -39.43
N LEU A 31 -18.67 -7.35 -39.53
CA LEU A 31 -17.63 -7.33 -38.49
C LEU A 31 -18.23 -6.65 -37.26
N ALA A 32 -18.76 -7.46 -36.35
CA ALA A 32 -19.08 -7.01 -35.03
C ALA A 32 -17.76 -6.55 -34.37
N TYR A 33 -17.50 -5.24 -34.39
CA TYR A 33 -16.51 -4.63 -33.51
C TYR A 33 -16.99 -4.92 -32.10
N ALA A 34 -16.36 -5.93 -31.45
CA ALA A 34 -16.43 -6.08 -30.02
C ALA A 34 -15.88 -4.77 -29.44
N ARG A 35 -16.78 -3.86 -29.03
CA ARG A 35 -16.42 -2.75 -28.17
C ARG A 35 -15.80 -3.38 -26.95
N GLY A 36 -14.47 -3.31 -26.85
CA GLY A 36 -13.75 -3.62 -25.64
C GLY A 36 -14.39 -2.81 -24.52
N GLN A 37 -15.11 -3.48 -23.65
CA GLN A 37 -15.54 -2.88 -22.39
C GLN A 37 -14.25 -2.45 -21.71
N THR A 38 -14.06 -1.14 -21.57
CA THR A 38 -13.06 -0.57 -20.66
C THR A 38 -13.27 -1.30 -19.35
N PRO A 39 -12.23 -1.88 -18.72
CA PRO A 39 -12.38 -2.56 -17.44
C PRO A 39 -12.95 -1.54 -16.46
N GLN A 40 -14.24 -1.67 -16.14
CA GLN A 40 -14.87 -0.86 -15.13
C GLN A 40 -14.19 -1.27 -13.82
N THR A 41 -13.37 -0.37 -13.24
CA THR A 41 -12.73 -0.58 -11.95
C THR A 41 -13.83 -0.90 -10.97
N ALA A 42 -13.95 -2.17 -10.57
CA ALA A 42 -14.96 -2.58 -9.62
C ALA A 42 -14.74 -1.77 -8.34
N ARG A 43 -15.76 -1.02 -7.91
CA ARG A 43 -15.73 -0.25 -6.67
C ARG A 43 -15.28 -1.19 -5.52
N PRO A 44 -14.31 -0.78 -4.68
CA PRO A 44 -13.95 -1.54 -3.50
C PRO A 44 -15.17 -1.80 -2.64
N GLN A 45 -15.31 -3.02 -2.12
CA GLN A 45 -16.35 -3.38 -1.16
C GLN A 45 -16.11 -2.64 0.15
N THR A 46 -17.16 -2.08 0.75
CA THR A 46 -17.07 -1.40 2.03
C THR A 46 -17.20 -2.38 3.21
N ALA A 47 -16.74 -1.95 4.39
CA ALA A 47 -16.77 -2.77 5.59
C ALA A 47 -18.20 -3.21 5.97
N ASP A 48 -19.18 -2.32 5.82
CA ASP A 48 -20.60 -2.61 6.13
C ASP A 48 -21.32 -3.44 5.05
N GLU A 49 -20.76 -3.54 3.85
CA GLU A 49 -21.18 -4.48 2.81
C GLU A 49 -20.57 -5.88 3.03
N ALA A 50 -19.35 -5.95 3.57
CA ALA A 50 -18.61 -7.21 3.77
C ALA A 50 -18.92 -7.89 5.10
N PHE A 51 -19.11 -7.11 6.16
CA PHE A 51 -19.21 -7.58 7.53
C PHE A 51 -20.53 -7.17 8.17
N LYS A 52 -21.02 -7.99 9.10
CA LYS A 52 -22.21 -7.70 9.87
C LYS A 52 -21.90 -6.77 11.05
N ASP A 53 -22.90 -6.00 11.50
CA ASP A 53 -22.87 -5.16 12.71
C ASP A 53 -21.78 -4.06 12.73
N ILE A 54 -21.42 -3.53 11.57
CA ILE A 54 -20.53 -2.36 11.48
C ILE A 54 -21.32 -1.10 11.84
N ARG A 55 -21.01 -0.47 12.99
CA ARG A 55 -21.74 0.69 13.52
C ARG A 55 -21.00 2.01 13.37
N VAL A 56 -19.67 2.02 13.53
CA VAL A 56 -18.85 3.25 13.64
C VAL A 56 -17.81 3.45 12.53
N LEU A 57 -17.58 2.45 11.69
CA LEU A 57 -16.61 2.47 10.58
C LEU A 57 -17.31 2.11 9.26
N LYS A 58 -18.53 2.66 9.06
CA LYS A 58 -19.30 2.46 7.84
C LYS A 58 -18.69 3.19 6.65
N GLY A 59 -18.86 2.63 5.47
CA GLY A 59 -18.46 3.26 4.21
C GLY A 59 -16.96 3.24 3.91
N ILE A 60 -16.10 2.78 4.83
CA ILE A 60 -14.67 2.62 4.53
C ILE A 60 -14.43 1.30 3.77
N PRO A 61 -13.47 1.26 2.85
CA PRO A 61 -13.11 0.04 2.13
C PRO A 61 -12.64 -1.08 3.07
N VAL A 62 -12.84 -2.35 2.67
CA VAL A 62 -12.43 -3.52 3.47
C VAL A 62 -10.93 -3.52 3.77
N ASP A 63 -10.09 -3.13 2.81
CA ASP A 63 -8.64 -3.08 3.00
C ASP A 63 -8.23 -2.01 4.03
N GLU A 64 -8.87 -0.83 4.04
CA GLU A 64 -8.68 0.17 5.09
C GLU A 64 -9.23 -0.32 6.44
N PHE A 65 -10.38 -1.01 6.44
CA PHE A 65 -10.95 -1.56 7.67
C PHE A 65 -10.00 -2.55 8.36
N MET A 66 -9.29 -3.37 7.59
CA MET A 66 -8.29 -4.29 8.15
C MET A 66 -7.08 -3.55 8.72
N ASP A 67 -6.63 -2.47 8.09
CA ASP A 67 -5.57 -1.59 8.65
C ASP A 67 -6.02 -1.00 10.01
N VAL A 68 -7.30 -0.61 10.12
CA VAL A 68 -7.87 -0.10 11.38
C VAL A 68 -7.90 -1.18 12.47
N MET A 69 -8.21 -2.44 12.13
CA MET A 69 -8.12 -3.55 13.10
C MET A 69 -6.68 -3.76 13.58
N GLY A 70 -5.71 -3.72 12.69
CA GLY A 70 -4.29 -3.77 13.04
C GLY A 70 -3.86 -2.60 13.94
N MET A 71 -4.37 -1.38 13.68
CA MET A 71 -4.12 -0.22 14.53
C MET A 71 -4.67 -0.41 15.95
N PHE A 72 -5.82 -1.06 16.12
CA PHE A 72 -6.35 -1.39 17.45
C PHE A 72 -5.47 -2.42 18.15
N SER A 73 -5.07 -3.48 17.45
CA SER A 73 -4.12 -4.48 17.95
C SER A 73 -2.85 -3.82 18.50
N ALA A 74 -2.18 -3.02 17.68
CA ALA A 74 -0.95 -2.34 18.08
C ALA A 74 -1.14 -1.34 19.22
N SER A 75 -2.27 -0.62 19.22
CA SER A 75 -2.54 0.40 20.24
C SER A 75 -2.83 -0.19 21.62
N LEU A 76 -3.44 -1.38 21.66
CA LEU A 76 -3.93 -2.00 22.90
C LEU A 76 -3.06 -3.18 23.38
N GLY A 77 -2.13 -3.66 22.55
CA GLY A 77 -1.40 -4.89 22.82
C GLY A 77 -2.29 -6.15 22.75
N TYR A 78 -3.36 -6.10 21.96
CA TYR A 78 -4.37 -7.15 21.86
C TYR A 78 -4.25 -7.93 20.55
N CYS A 79 -4.69 -9.18 20.54
CA CYS A 79 -4.99 -9.93 19.32
C CYS A 79 -6.51 -9.94 19.04
N CYS A 80 -6.90 -10.48 17.88
CA CYS A 80 -8.29 -10.48 17.42
C CYS A 80 -9.26 -11.07 18.46
N THR A 81 -8.88 -12.17 19.11
CA THR A 81 -9.70 -12.89 20.09
C THR A 81 -9.77 -12.23 21.47
N ASP A 82 -9.02 -11.16 21.71
CA ASP A 82 -9.18 -10.36 22.92
C ASP A 82 -10.41 -9.47 22.88
N CYS A 83 -10.81 -9.05 21.67
CA CYS A 83 -12.01 -8.23 21.44
C CYS A 83 -13.18 -9.05 20.89
N HIS A 84 -12.91 -10.01 19.99
CA HIS A 84 -13.92 -10.86 19.36
C HIS A 84 -13.99 -12.24 20.03
N VAL A 85 -15.13 -12.90 19.89
CA VAL A 85 -15.28 -14.26 20.39
C VAL A 85 -14.33 -15.22 19.67
N ARG A 86 -13.85 -16.26 20.35
CA ARG A 86 -12.86 -17.19 19.79
C ARG A 86 -13.31 -17.89 18.52
N GLU A 87 -14.61 -18.15 18.38
CA GLU A 87 -15.24 -18.75 17.20
C GLU A 87 -15.05 -17.92 15.91
N ALA A 88 -14.76 -16.64 16.07
CA ALA A 88 -14.50 -15.74 14.94
C ALA A 88 -13.25 -16.14 14.11
N VAL A 89 -12.29 -16.85 14.68
CA VAL A 89 -11.10 -17.34 13.97
C VAL A 89 -11.46 -18.27 12.82
N GLY A 90 -12.51 -19.09 12.97
CA GLY A 90 -12.99 -20.01 11.94
C GLY A 90 -14.31 -19.61 11.28
N ASN A 91 -15.01 -18.59 11.80
CA ASN A 91 -16.30 -18.15 11.33
C ASN A 91 -16.38 -16.62 11.28
N ILE A 92 -16.29 -16.06 10.08
CA ILE A 92 -16.32 -14.61 9.86
C ILE A 92 -17.58 -13.97 10.42
N ALA A 93 -18.75 -14.65 10.39
CA ALA A 93 -19.98 -14.11 10.94
C ALA A 93 -19.92 -13.91 12.47
N ALA A 94 -19.08 -14.66 13.18
CA ALA A 94 -18.91 -14.55 14.60
C ALA A 94 -18.13 -13.28 15.06
N PHE A 95 -17.43 -12.59 14.13
CA PHE A 95 -16.88 -11.26 14.42
C PHE A 95 -17.95 -10.23 14.76
N ALA A 96 -19.22 -10.46 14.37
CA ALA A 96 -20.33 -9.59 14.70
C ALA A 96 -20.92 -9.82 16.12
N VAL A 97 -20.53 -10.89 16.81
CA VAL A 97 -20.98 -11.16 18.18
C VAL A 97 -20.50 -10.06 19.11
N GLU A 98 -21.44 -9.38 19.76
CA GLU A 98 -21.13 -8.25 20.62
C GLU A 98 -20.46 -8.68 21.92
N THR A 99 -19.31 -8.09 22.24
CA THR A 99 -18.58 -8.29 23.49
C THR A 99 -18.49 -6.97 24.26
N PRO A 100 -18.19 -7.00 25.57
CA PRO A 100 -17.93 -5.78 26.34
C PRO A 100 -16.79 -4.94 25.77
N LYS A 101 -15.73 -5.56 25.23
CA LYS A 101 -14.59 -4.88 24.63
C LYS A 101 -14.97 -4.21 23.31
N LEU A 102 -15.79 -4.84 22.45
CA LEU A 102 -16.31 -4.20 21.24
C LEU A 102 -17.16 -2.96 21.56
N ARG A 103 -18.02 -3.01 22.58
CA ARG A 103 -18.77 -1.83 23.05
C ARG A 103 -17.86 -0.71 23.50
N SER A 104 -16.80 -1.04 24.26
CA SER A 104 -15.80 -0.07 24.72
C SER A 104 -15.03 0.53 23.55
N ALA A 105 -14.56 -0.27 22.59
CA ALA A 105 -13.86 0.21 21.38
C ALA A 105 -14.72 1.19 20.59
N ARG A 106 -16.01 0.89 20.40
CA ARG A 106 -16.96 1.81 19.70
C ARG A 106 -17.08 3.15 20.41
N ARG A 107 -17.12 3.17 21.76
CA ARG A 107 -17.13 4.44 22.54
C ARG A 107 -15.81 5.19 22.43
N MET A 108 -14.68 4.48 22.44
CA MET A 108 -13.36 5.12 22.28
C MET A 108 -13.17 5.71 20.87
N ILE A 109 -13.63 5.06 19.81
CA ILE A 109 -13.64 5.61 18.46
C ILE A 109 -14.44 6.92 18.41
N ALA A 110 -15.64 6.93 19.03
CA ALA A 110 -16.45 8.15 19.10
C ALA A 110 -15.77 9.27 19.89
N LEU A 111 -15.12 8.94 21.03
CA LEU A 111 -14.34 9.89 21.84
C LEU A 111 -13.19 10.52 21.01
N VAL A 112 -12.36 9.69 20.37
CA VAL A 112 -11.23 10.15 19.55
C VAL A 112 -11.73 11.02 18.40
N ASN A 113 -12.83 10.66 17.73
CA ASN A 113 -13.44 11.49 16.70
C ASN A 113 -13.94 12.85 17.24
N THR A 114 -14.54 12.87 18.44
CA THR A 114 -14.96 14.11 19.10
C THR A 114 -13.78 15.02 19.39
N ILE A 115 -12.69 14.49 19.93
CA ILE A 115 -11.46 15.25 20.20
C ILE A 115 -10.89 15.83 18.90
N ASN A 116 -10.72 14.99 17.88
CA ASN A 116 -10.15 15.44 16.59
C ASN A 116 -11.03 16.48 15.91
N THR A 117 -12.35 16.34 15.95
CA THR A 117 -13.27 17.30 15.35
C THR A 117 -13.28 18.62 16.13
N GLY A 118 -13.42 18.55 17.45
CA GLY A 118 -13.56 19.74 18.29
C GLY A 118 -12.26 20.53 18.46
N ALA A 119 -11.12 19.84 18.65
CA ALA A 119 -9.84 20.49 18.96
C ALA A 119 -8.93 20.67 17.74
N PHE A 120 -9.07 19.83 16.69
CA PHE A 120 -8.13 19.79 15.57
C PHE A 120 -8.80 19.94 14.19
N GLY A 121 -10.04 20.45 14.14
CA GLY A 121 -10.76 20.69 12.89
C GLY A 121 -10.95 19.44 12.02
N GLY A 122 -11.03 18.25 12.64
CA GLY A 122 -11.16 16.96 11.96
C GLY A 122 -9.83 16.28 11.55
N ALA A 123 -8.70 16.98 11.72
CA ALA A 123 -7.39 16.37 11.50
C ALA A 123 -7.13 15.24 12.53
N LYS A 124 -6.67 14.08 12.06
CA LYS A 124 -6.41 12.90 12.90
C LYS A 124 -5.11 13.05 13.70
N ARG A 125 -5.09 13.99 14.66
CA ARG A 125 -3.95 14.30 15.54
C ARG A 125 -3.86 13.34 16.73
N VAL A 126 -5.02 12.95 17.25
CA VAL A 126 -5.15 11.99 18.35
C VAL A 126 -5.63 10.66 17.75
N THR A 127 -4.95 9.59 18.12
CA THR A 127 -5.28 8.21 17.70
C THR A 127 -5.44 7.33 18.96
N CYS A 128 -5.82 6.07 18.78
CA CYS A 128 -5.83 5.11 19.88
C CYS A 128 -4.44 4.97 20.51
N PHE A 129 -3.40 4.92 19.66
CA PHE A 129 -2.02 4.80 20.13
C PHE A 129 -1.53 6.00 20.95
N THR A 130 -2.04 7.21 20.69
CA THR A 130 -1.69 8.43 21.45
C THR A 130 -1.93 8.31 22.96
N CYS A 131 -2.93 7.51 23.37
CA CYS A 131 -3.25 7.29 24.77
C CYS A 131 -2.79 5.91 25.29
N HIS A 132 -2.89 4.89 24.43
CA HIS A 132 -2.71 3.49 24.85
C HIS A 132 -1.28 2.96 24.77
N HIS A 133 -0.47 3.42 23.79
CA HIS A 133 0.95 3.06 23.64
C HIS A 133 1.26 1.54 23.71
N GLY A 134 0.34 0.68 23.22
CA GLY A 134 0.49 -0.78 23.30
C GLY A 134 -0.07 -1.43 24.57
N SER A 135 -0.84 -0.70 25.36
CA SER A 135 -1.48 -1.19 26.58
C SER A 135 -3.00 -0.94 26.57
N ASP A 136 -3.79 -1.86 27.11
CA ASP A 136 -5.24 -1.70 27.21
C ASP A 136 -5.66 -0.58 28.18
N MET A 137 -4.81 -0.25 29.13
CA MET A 137 -5.02 0.85 30.08
C MET A 137 -4.00 1.96 29.84
N PRO A 138 -4.43 3.17 29.46
CA PRO A 138 -3.55 4.32 29.39
C PRO A 138 -2.93 4.64 30.76
N GLU A 139 -1.66 5.01 30.75
CA GLU A 139 -1.00 5.49 31.96
C GLU A 139 -1.57 6.86 32.37
N ALA A 140 -2.07 6.95 33.60
CA ALA A 140 -2.65 8.18 34.13
C ALA A 140 -1.61 9.09 34.85
N ALA A 141 -0.41 8.58 35.10
CA ALA A 141 0.67 9.31 35.78
C ALA A 141 2.00 9.13 35.01
N PRO A 142 2.88 10.15 35.05
CA PRO A 142 4.18 10.04 34.38
C PRO A 142 5.07 9.01 35.13
N ASP A 143 5.85 8.24 34.35
CA ASP A 143 6.89 7.37 34.89
C ASP A 143 8.12 8.22 35.25
N LEU A 144 8.45 8.31 36.53
CA LEU A 144 9.58 9.08 37.02
C LEU A 144 10.94 8.57 36.49
N ARG A 145 11.02 7.30 36.11
CA ARG A 145 12.26 6.76 35.50
C ARG A 145 12.52 7.38 34.11
N LEU A 146 11.46 7.67 33.38
CA LEU A 146 11.58 8.35 32.07
C LEU A 146 11.87 9.85 32.25
N GLN A 147 11.35 10.46 33.32
CA GLN A 147 11.53 11.89 33.61
C GLN A 147 13.00 12.30 33.75
N TYR A 148 13.82 11.43 34.31
CA TYR A 148 15.24 11.67 34.59
C TYR A 148 16.17 10.72 33.86
N GLY A 149 15.64 9.95 32.92
CA GLY A 149 16.40 9.11 32.01
C GLY A 149 17.04 9.88 30.87
N ALA A 150 17.83 9.21 30.05
CA ALA A 150 18.28 9.78 28.78
C ALA A 150 17.06 10.12 27.90
N PRO A 151 17.09 11.23 27.14
CA PRO A 151 16.06 11.51 26.16
C PRO A 151 15.87 10.31 25.22
N PRO A 152 14.62 9.96 24.86
CA PRO A 152 14.39 8.88 23.91
C PRO A 152 15.04 9.27 22.57
N GLU A 153 15.68 8.28 21.92
CA GLU A 153 16.21 8.45 20.59
C GLU A 153 15.10 8.87 19.62
N PRO A 154 15.41 9.78 18.66
CA PRO A 154 14.44 10.15 17.66
C PRO A 154 13.94 8.90 16.89
N ASP A 155 12.62 8.76 16.79
CA ASP A 155 12.02 7.66 16.03
C ASP A 155 12.45 7.75 14.55
N PRO A 156 13.29 6.83 14.05
CA PRO A 156 13.75 6.86 12.67
C PRO A 156 12.59 6.62 11.69
N ASN A 157 11.48 6.11 12.16
CA ASN A 157 10.29 5.82 11.38
C ASN A 157 9.20 6.90 11.52
N ALA A 158 9.51 8.06 12.11
CA ALA A 158 8.57 9.16 12.19
C ALA A 158 8.10 9.65 10.81
N VAL A 159 6.86 10.11 10.71
CA VAL A 159 6.31 10.71 9.48
C VAL A 159 7.14 11.92 9.05
N GLY A 160 7.58 12.74 10.01
CA GLY A 160 8.49 13.85 9.78
C GLY A 160 9.95 13.39 9.85
N ILE A 161 10.76 13.85 8.92
CA ILE A 161 12.23 13.68 8.96
C ILE A 161 12.90 15.02 9.25
N ALA A 162 14.09 14.97 9.86
CA ALA A 162 14.98 16.13 9.89
C ALA A 162 15.38 16.45 8.44
N THR A 163 14.88 17.58 7.92
CA THR A 163 15.10 17.96 6.52
C THR A 163 16.45 18.66 6.36
N SER A 164 17.15 18.39 5.26
CA SER A 164 18.30 19.16 4.78
C SER A 164 17.89 20.02 3.56
N SER A 165 18.72 20.99 3.23
CA SER A 165 18.57 21.80 2.01
C SER A 165 19.09 21.10 0.75
N GLU A 166 19.70 19.93 0.89
CA GLU A 166 20.28 19.19 -0.21
C GLU A 166 19.23 18.58 -1.12
N SER A 167 19.51 18.54 -2.42
CA SER A 167 18.66 17.84 -3.38
C SER A 167 18.73 16.32 -3.16
N PRO A 168 17.62 15.57 -3.24
CA PRO A 168 17.64 14.10 -3.20
C PRO A 168 18.16 13.45 -4.49
N GLU A 169 18.40 14.22 -5.56
CA GLU A 169 18.86 13.70 -6.85
C GLU A 169 20.17 12.87 -6.75
N PRO A 170 21.21 13.30 -6.02
CA PRO A 170 22.41 12.50 -5.86
C PRO A 170 22.16 11.14 -5.21
N LEU A 171 21.20 11.05 -4.27
CA LEU A 171 20.83 9.79 -3.61
C LEU A 171 20.25 8.79 -4.60
N PHE A 172 19.30 9.23 -5.44
CA PHE A 172 18.71 8.36 -6.46
C PHE A 172 19.74 7.94 -7.52
N ASN A 173 20.60 8.86 -7.95
CA ASN A 173 21.62 8.54 -8.91
C ASN A 173 22.62 7.50 -8.35
N LYS A 174 23.05 7.67 -7.10
CA LYS A 174 23.91 6.69 -6.40
C LYS A 174 23.21 5.34 -6.28
N TYR A 175 21.93 5.31 -5.91
CA TYR A 175 21.15 4.09 -5.82
C TYR A 175 21.05 3.37 -7.18
N LEU A 176 20.65 4.09 -8.25
CA LEU A 176 20.55 3.50 -9.58
C LEU A 176 21.88 2.95 -10.08
N GLN A 177 22.99 3.62 -9.77
CA GLN A 177 24.33 3.11 -10.09
C GLN A 177 24.66 1.84 -9.26
N ALA A 178 24.36 1.86 -7.96
CA ALA A 178 24.61 0.72 -7.06
C ALA A 178 23.85 -0.55 -7.47
N ILE A 179 22.67 -0.40 -8.07
CA ILE A 179 21.87 -1.56 -8.53
C ILE A 179 22.12 -1.95 -9.99
N GLY A 180 23.10 -1.37 -10.67
CA GLY A 180 23.50 -1.81 -12.02
C GLY A 180 23.58 -0.73 -13.09
N GLY A 181 23.13 0.50 -12.77
CA GLY A 181 23.14 1.65 -13.69
C GLY A 181 21.96 1.70 -14.65
N THR A 182 21.62 2.91 -15.10
CA THR A 182 20.41 3.18 -15.86
C THR A 182 20.29 2.40 -17.17
N GLN A 183 21.42 2.15 -17.84
CA GLN A 183 21.41 1.41 -19.11
C GLN A 183 21.01 -0.06 -18.93
N ARG A 184 21.57 -0.74 -17.93
CA ARG A 184 21.20 -2.15 -17.66
C ARG A 184 19.78 -2.25 -17.13
N LEU A 185 19.38 -1.32 -16.25
CA LEU A 185 18.01 -1.25 -15.74
C LEU A 185 16.97 -1.01 -16.84
N ALA A 186 17.28 -0.23 -17.88
CA ALA A 186 16.39 -0.03 -19.03
C ALA A 186 16.15 -1.32 -19.82
N ASN A 187 17.11 -2.24 -19.84
CA ASN A 187 17.00 -3.55 -20.48
C ASN A 187 16.41 -4.64 -19.57
N PHE A 188 16.16 -4.33 -18.31
CA PHE A 188 15.55 -5.23 -17.35
C PHE A 188 14.03 -5.00 -17.33
N THR A 189 13.31 -5.77 -18.12
CA THR A 189 11.88 -5.53 -18.41
C THR A 189 10.92 -6.49 -17.73
N SER A 190 11.43 -7.64 -17.24
CA SER A 190 10.62 -8.62 -16.51
C SER A 190 11.51 -9.53 -15.67
N PHE A 191 10.93 -10.19 -14.69
CA PHE A 191 11.54 -11.33 -14.03
C PHE A 191 10.49 -12.25 -13.42
N VAL A 192 10.87 -13.52 -13.28
CA VAL A 192 10.18 -14.49 -12.45
C VAL A 192 11.14 -14.89 -11.34
N ALA A 193 10.67 -14.85 -10.10
CA ALA A 193 11.46 -15.26 -8.95
C ALA A 193 10.72 -16.35 -8.16
N THR A 194 11.50 -17.25 -7.55
CA THR A 194 11.03 -18.27 -6.61
C THR A 194 11.76 -18.13 -5.29
N GLY A 195 11.14 -18.62 -4.23
CA GLY A 195 11.71 -18.55 -2.89
C GLY A 195 10.74 -19.04 -1.83
N THR A 196 10.88 -18.51 -0.64
CA THR A 196 10.01 -18.80 0.50
C THR A 196 9.39 -17.55 1.07
N TYR A 197 8.19 -17.71 1.61
CA TYR A 197 7.47 -16.74 2.38
C TYR A 197 7.26 -17.27 3.79
N THR A 198 7.48 -16.41 4.79
CA THR A 198 7.23 -16.71 6.20
C THR A 198 6.42 -15.55 6.78
N GLY A 199 5.28 -15.83 7.40
CA GLY A 199 4.42 -14.82 8.01
C GLY A 199 3.50 -15.41 9.07
N TYR A 200 2.71 -14.54 9.70
CA TYR A 200 1.72 -14.96 10.69
C TYR A 200 0.74 -16.01 10.11
N GLU A 201 0.26 -15.79 8.90
CA GLU A 201 -0.69 -16.66 8.19
C GLU A 201 -0.14 -18.05 7.87
N THR A 202 1.19 -18.21 7.88
CA THR A 202 1.86 -19.52 7.68
C THR A 202 2.25 -20.18 9.00
N GLY A 203 1.81 -19.62 10.15
CA GLY A 203 2.27 -20.07 11.47
C GLY A 203 3.78 -19.91 11.66
N SER A 204 4.38 -18.93 10.99
CA SER A 204 5.84 -18.69 10.95
C SER A 204 6.65 -19.83 10.30
N ALA A 205 6.01 -20.77 9.60
CA ALA A 205 6.70 -21.76 8.79
C ALA A 205 7.00 -21.18 7.38
N PRO A 206 8.15 -21.48 6.78
CA PRO A 206 8.44 -21.09 5.42
C PRO A 206 7.59 -21.91 4.43
N VAL A 207 6.92 -21.26 3.50
CA VAL A 207 6.15 -21.88 2.42
C VAL A 207 6.65 -21.37 1.06
N PRO A 208 6.52 -22.15 -0.03
CA PRO A 208 6.98 -21.72 -1.34
C PRO A 208 6.30 -20.46 -1.84
N LEU A 209 7.04 -19.65 -2.58
CA LEU A 209 6.58 -18.37 -3.14
C LEU A 209 7.03 -18.27 -4.61
N GLU A 210 6.18 -17.64 -5.42
CA GLU A 210 6.49 -17.21 -6.78
C GLU A 210 6.21 -15.71 -6.93
N ILE A 211 7.11 -15.00 -7.62
CA ILE A 211 6.91 -13.59 -7.98
C ILE A 211 7.02 -13.45 -9.49
N TYR A 212 6.05 -12.80 -10.08
CA TYR A 212 6.04 -12.36 -11.47
C TYR A 212 6.06 -10.84 -11.50
N ALA A 213 7.04 -10.25 -12.17
CA ALA A 213 7.13 -8.79 -12.29
C ALA A 213 7.43 -8.38 -13.75
N LYS A 214 6.75 -7.35 -14.21
CA LYS A 214 6.90 -6.80 -15.57
C LYS A 214 6.88 -5.27 -15.52
N ALA A 215 7.85 -4.68 -16.19
CA ALA A 215 7.96 -3.22 -16.29
C ALA A 215 6.74 -2.60 -17.00
N PRO A 216 6.36 -1.36 -16.66
CA PRO A 216 7.03 -0.53 -15.67
C PRO A 216 6.66 -0.85 -14.21
N ASN A 217 5.52 -1.49 -13.94
CA ASN A 217 4.98 -1.61 -12.58
C ASN A 217 3.92 -2.70 -12.41
N GLN A 218 3.97 -3.79 -13.15
CA GLN A 218 3.10 -4.95 -12.90
C GLN A 218 3.79 -5.94 -11.96
N ARG A 219 3.05 -6.47 -10.99
CA ARG A 219 3.58 -7.44 -10.03
C ARG A 219 2.50 -8.39 -9.53
N THR A 220 2.84 -9.67 -9.49
CA THR A 220 2.04 -10.72 -8.85
C THR A 220 2.94 -11.50 -7.90
N THR A 221 2.45 -11.69 -6.69
CA THR A 221 3.08 -12.54 -5.68
C THR A 221 2.11 -13.67 -5.35
N ILE A 222 2.55 -14.92 -5.45
CA ILE A 222 1.77 -16.12 -5.15
C ILE A 222 2.48 -16.85 -4.03
N VAL A 223 1.82 -16.98 -2.90
CA VAL A 223 2.27 -17.75 -1.74
C VAL A 223 1.52 -19.09 -1.74
N LYS A 224 2.23 -20.19 -1.76
CA LYS A 224 1.68 -21.56 -1.83
C LYS A 224 1.23 -22.00 -0.44
N MET A 225 -0.04 -21.78 -0.13
CA MET A 225 -0.64 -22.24 1.12
C MET A 225 -1.15 -23.68 0.97
N PRO A 226 -1.31 -24.45 2.06
CA PRO A 226 -1.70 -25.87 1.97
C PRO A 226 -3.03 -26.11 1.26
N ASP A 227 -4.04 -25.26 1.48
CA ASP A 227 -5.38 -25.46 0.94
C ASP A 227 -5.58 -24.78 -0.40
N GLU A 228 -5.13 -23.55 -0.54
CA GLU A 228 -5.30 -22.71 -1.73
C GLU A 228 -4.28 -21.56 -1.70
N ASP A 229 -3.76 -21.17 -2.86
CA ASP A 229 -2.75 -20.12 -2.96
C ASP A 229 -3.27 -18.75 -2.44
N SER A 230 -2.40 -18.03 -1.71
CA SER A 230 -2.61 -16.60 -1.45
C SER A 230 -1.98 -15.80 -2.58
N VAL A 231 -2.77 -14.96 -3.24
CA VAL A 231 -2.39 -14.23 -4.46
C VAL A 231 -2.56 -12.74 -4.26
N ARG A 232 -1.48 -11.98 -4.45
CA ARG A 232 -1.51 -10.51 -4.48
C ARG A 232 -1.13 -10.05 -5.88
N VAL A 233 -1.98 -9.25 -6.51
CA VAL A 233 -1.78 -8.74 -7.87
C VAL A 233 -1.84 -7.22 -7.87
N TYR A 234 -0.93 -6.60 -8.62
CA TYR A 234 -1.04 -5.23 -9.13
C TYR A 234 -0.82 -5.27 -10.65
N ASP A 235 -1.87 -4.93 -11.41
CA ASP A 235 -1.87 -5.03 -12.89
C ASP A 235 -1.26 -3.83 -13.61
N GLY A 236 -0.79 -2.83 -12.85
CA GLY A 236 -0.31 -1.53 -13.34
C GLY A 236 -1.29 -0.39 -13.03
N VAL A 237 -2.55 -0.71 -12.72
CA VAL A 237 -3.62 0.25 -12.39
C VAL A 237 -4.39 -0.18 -11.14
N ASN A 238 -4.82 -1.44 -11.09
CA ASN A 238 -5.65 -2.01 -10.04
C ASN A 238 -4.86 -3.00 -9.19
N GLY A 239 -5.30 -3.20 -7.95
CA GLY A 239 -4.69 -4.15 -7.04
C GLY A 239 -5.73 -5.05 -6.36
N TRP A 240 -5.37 -6.32 -6.13
CA TRP A 240 -6.22 -7.30 -5.47
C TRP A 240 -5.39 -8.22 -4.58
N ILE A 241 -6.06 -8.73 -3.54
CA ILE A 241 -5.55 -9.83 -2.72
C ILE A 241 -6.64 -10.88 -2.60
N ALA A 242 -6.31 -12.13 -2.92
CA ALA A 242 -7.15 -13.30 -2.69
C ALA A 242 -6.35 -14.32 -1.87
N GLY A 243 -7.00 -14.98 -0.91
CA GLY A 243 -6.33 -16.02 -0.12
C GLY A 243 -7.26 -16.63 0.91
N PRO A 244 -7.01 -17.90 1.29
CA PRO A 244 -7.86 -18.63 2.24
C PRO A 244 -7.76 -18.08 3.66
N GLU A 245 -6.68 -17.36 3.97
CA GLU A 245 -6.44 -16.73 5.28
C GLU A 245 -7.17 -15.37 5.43
N ARG A 246 -7.75 -14.84 4.34
CA ARG A 246 -8.36 -13.52 4.34
C ARG A 246 -9.78 -13.53 4.88
N THR A 247 -10.17 -12.41 5.49
CA THR A 247 -11.54 -12.19 5.98
C THR A 247 -12.56 -12.06 4.86
N THR A 248 -12.11 -11.67 3.65
CA THR A 248 -12.91 -11.68 2.42
C THR A 248 -12.20 -12.51 1.36
N PRO A 249 -12.93 -13.33 0.58
CA PRO A 249 -12.33 -14.21 -0.44
C PRO A 249 -11.50 -13.48 -1.50
N LEU A 250 -11.85 -12.23 -1.76
CA LEU A 250 -11.14 -11.32 -2.67
C LEU A 250 -11.31 -9.89 -2.17
N THR A 251 -10.21 -9.26 -1.85
CA THR A 251 -10.15 -7.83 -1.48
C THR A 251 -9.63 -7.02 -2.65
N THR A 252 -10.38 -6.01 -3.09
CA THR A 252 -9.89 -4.98 -4.02
C THR A 252 -9.14 -3.93 -3.20
N LEU A 253 -7.89 -3.66 -3.57
CA LEU A 253 -7.08 -2.63 -2.93
C LEU A 253 -7.56 -1.22 -3.33
N SER A 254 -7.50 -0.31 -2.38
CA SER A 254 -7.95 1.06 -2.57
C SER A 254 -7.03 2.08 -1.89
N GLY A 255 -7.17 3.35 -2.24
CA GLY A 255 -6.48 4.45 -1.56
C GLY A 255 -5.01 4.18 -1.26
N PRO A 256 -4.58 4.33 0.01
CA PRO A 256 -3.18 4.12 0.40
C PRO A 256 -2.68 2.67 0.20
N ASN A 257 -3.54 1.66 0.29
CA ASN A 257 -3.17 0.27 0.07
C ASN A 257 -2.89 -0.02 -1.41
N LEU A 258 -3.69 0.54 -2.31
CA LEU A 258 -3.44 0.47 -3.75
C LEU A 258 -2.13 1.22 -4.11
N PHE A 259 -1.91 2.39 -3.50
CA PHE A 259 -0.66 3.13 -3.67
C PHE A 259 0.54 2.32 -3.17
N GLY A 260 0.42 1.62 -2.04
CA GLY A 260 1.45 0.72 -1.53
C GLY A 260 1.77 -0.44 -2.49
N ALA A 261 0.76 -1.06 -3.11
CA ALA A 261 0.94 -2.10 -4.11
C ALA A 261 1.65 -1.56 -5.37
N ARG A 262 1.28 -0.34 -5.81
CA ARG A 262 1.97 0.36 -6.90
C ARG A 262 3.44 0.60 -6.58
N LEU A 263 3.76 1.11 -5.38
CA LEU A 263 5.16 1.33 -4.96
C LEU A 263 5.96 0.03 -4.93
N GLU A 264 5.39 -1.04 -4.37
CA GLU A 264 6.02 -2.35 -4.35
C GLU A 264 6.35 -2.86 -5.76
N ALA A 265 5.43 -2.70 -6.71
CA ALA A 265 5.62 -3.07 -8.10
C ALA A 265 6.69 -2.18 -8.77
N MET A 266 6.65 -0.86 -8.56
CA MET A 266 7.65 0.08 -9.08
C MET A 266 9.04 -0.18 -8.53
N MET A 267 9.16 -0.62 -7.28
CA MET A 267 10.45 -1.00 -6.69
C MET A 267 11.07 -2.23 -7.35
N SER A 268 10.34 -2.99 -8.16
CA SER A 268 10.90 -4.02 -9.04
C SER A 268 11.67 -3.43 -10.23
N PHE A 269 11.28 -2.21 -10.67
CA PHE A 269 11.86 -1.45 -11.79
C PHE A 269 11.98 0.03 -11.41
N PRO A 270 12.93 0.40 -10.52
CA PRO A 270 12.88 1.66 -9.76
C PRO A 270 13.25 2.92 -10.56
N THR A 271 13.53 2.84 -11.85
CA THR A 271 13.93 3.99 -12.67
C THR A 271 12.88 5.11 -12.70
N GLY A 272 11.59 4.77 -12.55
CA GLY A 272 10.48 5.71 -12.54
C GLY A 272 10.09 6.26 -11.17
N ILE A 273 10.77 5.87 -10.08
CA ILE A 273 10.32 6.19 -8.72
C ILE A 273 10.26 7.71 -8.43
N ARG A 274 11.15 8.49 -9.02
CA ARG A 274 11.21 9.95 -8.82
C ARG A 274 9.98 10.66 -9.35
N GLN A 275 9.43 10.19 -10.47
CA GLN A 275 8.26 10.77 -11.12
C GLN A 275 6.95 10.43 -10.40
N GLU A 276 6.96 9.46 -9.49
CA GLU A 276 5.77 9.07 -8.73
C GLU A 276 5.33 10.12 -7.71
N PHE A 277 6.24 11.00 -7.28
CA PHE A 277 5.99 12.02 -6.25
C PHE A 277 6.06 13.43 -6.81
N ASN A 278 5.19 14.31 -6.29
CA ASN A 278 5.11 15.71 -6.72
C ASN A 278 6.30 16.54 -6.21
N ARG A 279 6.82 16.19 -5.05
CA ARG A 279 7.92 16.89 -4.39
C ARG A 279 8.75 15.92 -3.57
N TRP A 280 10.03 16.27 -3.42
CA TRP A 280 10.98 15.53 -2.61
C TRP A 280 11.63 16.43 -1.56
N ARG A 281 12.01 15.82 -0.44
CA ARG A 281 12.89 16.39 0.58
C ARG A 281 13.99 15.39 0.86
N SER A 282 15.15 15.86 1.27
CA SER A 282 16.24 15.01 1.78
C SER A 282 16.42 15.22 3.27
N GLY A 283 17.06 14.26 3.91
CA GLY A 283 17.38 14.26 5.31
C GLY A 283 18.30 13.11 5.70
N ASN A 284 18.46 12.92 6.99
CA ASN A 284 19.22 11.82 7.56
C ASN A 284 18.43 11.15 8.67
N ALA A 285 18.71 9.88 8.91
CA ALA A 285 18.16 9.12 10.04
C ALA A 285 19.22 8.14 10.56
N THR A 286 19.17 7.83 11.84
CA THR A 286 19.96 6.77 12.46
C THR A 286 19.06 5.58 12.73
N ILE A 287 19.47 4.40 12.32
CA ILE A 287 18.77 3.13 12.57
C ILE A 287 19.81 2.16 13.09
N GLU A 288 19.63 1.64 14.32
CA GLU A 288 20.56 0.68 14.95
C GLU A 288 22.01 1.20 14.89
N ASP A 289 22.24 2.44 15.35
CA ASP A 289 23.54 3.14 15.38
C ASP A 289 24.18 3.38 14.01
N LYS A 290 23.48 3.11 12.92
CA LYS A 290 23.95 3.36 11.56
C LYS A 290 23.22 4.52 10.91
N GLU A 291 23.96 5.43 10.31
CA GLU A 291 23.42 6.58 9.57
C GLU A 291 22.95 6.21 8.16
N PHE A 292 21.77 6.71 7.80
CA PHE A 292 21.16 6.60 6.47
C PHE A 292 20.87 7.98 5.90
N ALA A 293 21.06 8.11 4.59
CA ALA A 293 20.52 9.23 3.84
C ALA A 293 19.05 8.95 3.52
N VAL A 294 18.17 9.94 3.71
CA VAL A 294 16.73 9.78 3.53
C VAL A 294 16.23 10.68 2.41
N ALA A 295 15.50 10.10 1.46
CA ALA A 295 14.67 10.85 0.53
C ALA A 295 13.20 10.68 0.94
N GLN A 296 12.51 11.78 1.21
CA GLN A 296 11.08 11.78 1.52
C GLN A 296 10.28 12.23 0.29
N GLY A 297 9.49 11.30 -0.26
CA GLY A 297 8.57 11.57 -1.35
C GLY A 297 7.22 12.09 -0.84
N ILE A 298 6.74 13.19 -1.42
CA ILE A 298 5.46 13.83 -1.08
C ILE A 298 4.56 13.77 -2.30
N LYS A 299 3.39 13.16 -2.14
CA LYS A 299 2.35 13.03 -3.16
C LYS A 299 1.04 13.63 -2.64
N THR A 300 0.39 14.44 -3.46
CA THR A 300 -0.90 15.06 -3.08
C THR A 300 -1.93 13.99 -2.72
N GLY A 301 -2.59 14.16 -1.58
CA GLY A 301 -3.61 13.23 -1.07
C GLY A 301 -3.06 11.96 -0.41
N GLN A 302 -1.73 11.84 -0.26
CA GLN A 302 -1.08 10.74 0.44
C GLN A 302 -0.19 11.26 1.57
N LEU A 303 0.02 10.45 2.61
CA LEU A 303 1.08 10.70 3.56
C LEU A 303 2.45 10.50 2.90
N PRO A 304 3.51 11.16 3.41
CA PRO A 304 4.84 11.03 2.85
C PRO A 304 5.35 9.59 2.85
N VAL A 305 6.30 9.28 1.97
CA VAL A 305 7.03 8.01 1.95
C VAL A 305 8.51 8.30 2.14
N ASN A 306 9.15 7.62 3.08
CA ASN A 306 10.58 7.76 3.36
C ASN A 306 11.35 6.60 2.75
N PHE A 307 12.41 6.91 2.01
CA PHE A 307 13.35 5.97 1.40
C PHE A 307 14.70 6.14 2.08
N TYR A 308 15.21 5.09 2.73
CA TYR A 308 16.45 5.11 3.50
C TYR A 308 17.55 4.42 2.73
N PHE A 309 18.57 5.19 2.35
CA PHE A 309 19.69 4.71 1.57
C PHE A 309 20.93 4.58 2.45
N ASP A 310 21.61 3.45 2.36
CA ASP A 310 22.92 3.25 2.99
C ASP A 310 23.93 4.23 2.40
N LYS A 311 24.53 5.06 3.25
CA LYS A 311 25.46 6.12 2.81
C LYS A 311 26.71 5.57 2.13
N SER A 312 27.18 4.38 2.52
CA SER A 312 28.38 3.76 1.97
C SER A 312 28.12 3.13 0.61
N THR A 313 27.13 2.28 0.51
CA THR A 313 26.83 1.48 -0.69
C THR A 313 25.89 2.18 -1.68
N GLY A 314 25.06 3.12 -1.21
CA GLY A 314 23.98 3.71 -1.99
C GLY A 314 22.74 2.80 -2.13
N LEU A 315 22.75 1.60 -1.57
CA LEU A 315 21.64 0.68 -1.66
C LEU A 315 20.45 1.12 -0.79
N LEU A 316 19.24 0.89 -1.28
CA LEU A 316 18.03 1.15 -0.51
C LEU A 316 17.89 0.09 0.58
N LYS A 317 17.84 0.52 1.85
CA LYS A 317 17.72 -0.37 3.00
C LYS A 317 16.29 -0.49 3.49
N ARG A 318 15.53 0.62 3.49
CA ARG A 318 14.17 0.67 4.03
C ARG A 318 13.28 1.60 3.24
N VAL A 319 12.02 1.23 3.13
CA VAL A 319 10.92 2.13 2.75
C VAL A 319 9.92 2.17 3.89
N MET A 320 9.59 3.38 4.36
CA MET A 320 8.57 3.61 5.37
C MET A 320 7.43 4.41 4.76
N ARG A 321 6.21 3.91 4.88
CA ARG A 321 4.99 4.59 4.45
C ARG A 321 3.91 4.51 5.51
N TRP A 322 2.91 5.36 5.40
CA TRP A 322 1.76 5.38 6.31
C TRP A 322 0.49 5.40 5.49
N ASN A 323 -0.46 4.55 5.85
CA ASN A 323 -1.81 4.57 5.32
C ASN A 323 -2.64 5.54 6.16
N GLN A 324 -3.18 6.60 5.54
CA GLN A 324 -4.16 7.45 6.22
C GLN A 324 -5.47 6.69 6.31
N THR A 325 -5.97 6.46 7.52
CA THR A 325 -7.23 5.73 7.79
C THR A 325 -8.22 6.59 8.56
N ALA A 326 -9.43 6.06 8.75
CA ALA A 326 -10.47 6.69 9.55
C ALA A 326 -10.05 6.96 11.01
N VAL A 327 -9.08 6.20 11.54
CA VAL A 327 -8.60 6.33 12.93
C VAL A 327 -7.20 6.93 13.05
N GLY A 328 -6.58 7.31 11.93
CA GLY A 328 -5.26 7.93 11.89
C GLY A 328 -4.26 7.21 10.99
N PRO A 329 -2.98 7.63 10.99
CA PRO A 329 -1.93 7.04 10.16
C PRO A 329 -1.53 5.65 10.67
N VAL A 330 -1.52 4.67 9.78
CA VAL A 330 -1.09 3.29 10.05
C VAL A 330 0.25 3.05 9.37
N PRO A 331 1.32 2.78 10.13
CA PRO A 331 2.66 2.59 9.57
C PRO A 331 2.81 1.25 8.87
N MET A 332 3.62 1.25 7.81
CA MET A 332 4.09 0.05 7.12
C MET A 332 5.54 0.22 6.71
N GLN A 333 6.39 -0.70 7.15
CA GLN A 333 7.83 -0.71 6.90
C GLN A 333 8.18 -1.87 5.98
N THR A 334 9.06 -1.61 5.02
CA THR A 334 9.66 -2.65 4.17
C THR A 334 11.16 -2.51 4.23
N ASP A 335 11.85 -3.53 4.74
CA ASP A 335 13.30 -3.63 4.76
C ASP A 335 13.80 -4.50 3.61
N TYR A 336 14.89 -4.07 2.98
CA TYR A 336 15.54 -4.74 1.86
C TYR A 336 16.96 -5.18 2.26
N GLU A 337 17.23 -6.46 2.05
CA GLU A 337 18.48 -7.09 2.46
C GLU A 337 18.97 -8.05 1.37
N ASP A 338 20.18 -8.56 1.56
CA ASP A 338 20.77 -9.61 0.74
C ASP A 338 20.70 -9.25 -0.76
N TYR A 339 21.40 -8.18 -1.12
CA TYR A 339 21.52 -7.77 -2.52
C TYR A 339 22.52 -8.68 -3.24
N ARG A 340 22.08 -9.30 -4.35
CA ARG A 340 22.88 -10.21 -5.18
C ARG A 340 22.84 -9.78 -6.64
N ASP A 341 23.95 -10.02 -7.35
CA ASP A 341 24.00 -9.79 -8.79
C ASP A 341 23.17 -10.83 -9.56
N VAL A 342 22.30 -10.32 -10.42
CA VAL A 342 21.53 -11.10 -11.38
C VAL A 342 21.66 -10.42 -12.74
N ALA A 343 22.49 -10.97 -13.62
CA ALA A 343 22.75 -10.41 -14.95
C ALA A 343 23.22 -8.94 -14.92
N GLY A 344 24.05 -8.58 -13.96
CA GLY A 344 24.60 -7.24 -13.78
C GLY A 344 23.67 -6.25 -13.09
N ILE A 345 22.59 -6.73 -12.47
CA ILE A 345 21.64 -5.94 -11.67
C ILE A 345 21.64 -6.49 -10.25
N ASN A 346 21.91 -5.62 -9.27
CA ASN A 346 21.84 -5.99 -7.86
C ASN A 346 20.38 -6.01 -7.40
N LEU A 347 19.80 -7.21 -7.31
CA LEU A 347 18.46 -7.45 -6.82
C LEU A 347 18.48 -7.87 -5.34
N ARG A 348 17.47 -7.42 -4.58
CA ARG A 348 17.25 -7.82 -3.20
C ARG A 348 16.71 -9.24 -3.14
N PHE A 349 17.37 -10.12 -2.39
CA PHE A 349 16.95 -11.51 -2.19
C PHE A 349 16.18 -11.70 -0.89
N ARG A 350 16.30 -10.76 0.05
CA ARG A 350 15.51 -10.75 1.29
C ARG A 350 14.71 -9.48 1.40
N THR A 351 13.40 -9.62 1.65
CA THR A 351 12.48 -8.51 1.89
C THR A 351 11.66 -8.80 3.14
N ILE A 352 11.66 -7.86 4.10
CA ILE A 352 10.90 -7.97 5.33
C ILE A 352 9.84 -6.87 5.32
N VAL A 353 8.58 -7.24 5.46
CA VAL A 353 7.48 -6.29 5.60
C VAL A 353 6.97 -6.36 7.03
N THR A 354 6.90 -5.22 7.70
CA THR A 354 6.37 -5.08 9.06
C THR A 354 5.22 -4.08 9.05
N TRP A 355 4.12 -4.46 9.66
CA TRP A 355 2.93 -3.62 9.83
C TRP A 355 2.41 -3.73 11.26
N THR A 356 1.35 -3.03 11.61
CA THR A 356 0.89 -2.82 12.98
C THR A 356 0.64 -4.10 13.78
N ASP A 357 0.19 -5.17 13.16
CA ASP A 357 -0.16 -6.44 13.82
C ASP A 357 0.53 -7.65 13.19
N GLY A 358 1.57 -7.44 12.37
CA GLY A 358 2.26 -8.55 11.75
C GLY A 358 3.60 -8.21 11.11
N LYS A 359 4.26 -9.28 10.70
CA LYS A 359 5.53 -9.26 9.98
C LYS A 359 5.58 -10.44 9.02
N SER A 360 6.12 -10.21 7.83
CA SER A 360 6.44 -11.29 6.89
C SER A 360 7.84 -11.13 6.32
N THR A 361 8.43 -12.24 5.91
CA THR A 361 9.73 -12.31 5.26
C THR A 361 9.61 -13.07 3.95
N ILE A 362 10.15 -12.49 2.90
CA ILE A 362 10.36 -13.14 1.60
C ILE A 362 11.86 -13.37 1.43
N GLU A 363 12.25 -14.60 1.15
CA GLU A 363 13.63 -14.99 0.84
C GLU A 363 13.65 -15.66 -0.52
N LEU A 364 14.29 -15.01 -1.51
CA LEU A 364 14.39 -15.53 -2.86
C LEU A 364 15.52 -16.55 -2.95
N THR A 365 15.29 -17.61 -3.72
CA THR A 365 16.30 -18.62 -4.05
C THR A 365 16.80 -18.46 -5.48
N GLU A 366 15.90 -18.07 -6.40
CA GLU A 366 16.21 -17.88 -7.81
C GLU A 366 15.50 -16.66 -8.37
N VAL A 367 16.16 -15.93 -9.27
CA VAL A 367 15.55 -14.87 -10.08
C VAL A 367 15.97 -15.07 -11.53
N ARG A 368 15.00 -15.23 -12.41
CA ARG A 368 15.20 -15.36 -13.88
C ARG A 368 14.81 -14.05 -14.55
N PRO A 369 15.78 -13.26 -15.05
CA PRO A 369 15.53 -11.99 -15.69
C PRO A 369 15.01 -12.15 -17.12
N ASN A 370 14.27 -11.14 -17.59
CA ASN A 370 13.82 -10.97 -18.96
C ASN A 370 13.08 -12.17 -19.57
N VAL A 371 12.37 -12.94 -18.74
CA VAL A 371 11.52 -14.05 -19.22
C VAL A 371 10.17 -13.52 -19.70
N PRO A 372 9.59 -14.08 -20.77
CA PRO A 372 8.22 -13.78 -21.15
C PRO A 372 7.24 -14.14 -20.03
N ILE A 373 6.32 -13.23 -19.72
CA ILE A 373 5.28 -13.48 -18.72
C ILE A 373 3.93 -13.22 -19.40
N GLU A 374 3.06 -14.22 -19.33
CA GLU A 374 1.70 -14.13 -19.85
C GLU A 374 0.88 -13.06 -19.14
N ALA A 375 0.07 -12.31 -19.88
CA ALA A 375 -0.77 -11.26 -19.31
C ALA A 375 -1.75 -11.78 -18.23
N ALA A 376 -2.16 -13.05 -18.34
CA ALA A 376 -3.03 -13.70 -17.36
C ALA A 376 -2.44 -13.74 -15.94
N LYS A 377 -1.11 -13.70 -15.79
CA LYS A 377 -0.44 -13.64 -14.48
C LYS A 377 -0.75 -12.33 -13.73
N PHE A 378 -1.11 -11.28 -14.43
CA PHE A 378 -1.47 -9.98 -13.85
C PHE A 378 -2.98 -9.71 -13.86
N ALA A 379 -3.80 -10.70 -14.22
CA ALA A 379 -5.25 -10.55 -14.20
C ALA A 379 -5.78 -10.58 -12.75
N ARG A 380 -7.00 -10.03 -12.57
CA ARG A 380 -7.73 -10.12 -11.31
C ARG A 380 -7.84 -11.59 -10.89
N PRO A 381 -7.40 -11.95 -9.68
CA PRO A 381 -7.44 -13.34 -9.21
C PRO A 381 -8.88 -13.80 -8.97
N THR A 382 -9.09 -15.11 -9.08
CA THR A 382 -10.35 -15.74 -8.66
C THR A 382 -10.50 -15.58 -7.14
N PRO A 383 -11.70 -15.28 -6.62
CA PRO A 383 -11.94 -15.29 -5.19
C PRO A 383 -11.59 -16.63 -4.57
N ALA A 384 -10.89 -16.61 -3.44
CA ALA A 384 -10.55 -17.80 -2.68
C ALA A 384 -11.83 -18.49 -2.17
N ARG A 385 -11.75 -19.79 -1.91
CA ARG A 385 -12.87 -20.52 -1.33
C ARG A 385 -13.11 -20.07 0.10
N PRO A 386 -14.36 -19.82 0.52
CA PRO A 386 -14.63 -19.52 1.91
C PRO A 386 -14.17 -20.67 2.82
N ARG A 387 -13.52 -20.35 3.93
CA ARG A 387 -13.25 -21.35 4.98
C ARG A 387 -14.59 -21.91 5.47
N ARG A 388 -14.72 -23.23 5.46
CA ARG A 388 -15.88 -23.95 5.98
C ARG A 388 -15.84 -24.05 7.49
#